data_221ed72853f8faa847a46537bafa20bf
#
_entry.id   221ed72853f8faa847a46537bafa20bf
#
_cell.length_a   1.000
_cell.length_b   1.000
_cell.length_c   1.000
_cell.angle_alpha   90.00
_cell.angle_beta   90.00
_cell.angle_gamma   90.00
#
_symmetry.space_group_name_H-M   'P 1'
#
loop_
_entity.id
_entity.type
_entity.pdbx_description
1 polymer ?
#
loop_
_entity_poly.entity_id
_entity_poly.type
_entity_poly.pdbx_seq_one_letter_code
_entity_poly.pdbx_strand_id
1 'polypeptide(L)'
;MNSRRRPSAVWLIPIAALLVCGALLVAAVVQRGPHIRISFASAEGLEAGKTRVRYRDVEIGTLTDLHLTADRTRVLADVQLEDSAKAFAACDTRYWVVRPRIGMTGISGLATAISGSYIAADMGRTSSVCKDFAGLEMPPSVTSDQKGKRFVLHASSLRSLTPGSPVLFRRVQAGQVLGYSLSKDGAEVTIDVFVNAPYDQYVTSNTRWWHASGIDLRFDSNGLRLDTQSVASILSGGVAFDIVGPATTRSQASDGTSFALSATRTEAARKAEDGPAARVLMRFGQSLRGLSIGAPVDFHGVELGQVTAIDLDFNVRTANIDMVATLDLYPSRLGRRYREALGNGDGAEGRRLLHQLVADGLRGQLRTGSVLTGQRYVALDFFPRARAVRIDTQRTPVELPTVPNTLEELQDQLASIVKKLDDVPFDEIGRNLDKALRNSASLFQKIDNELVPETRAALEAAQRSFDAANATLAKDSPLQSDVHQALNELRRTLASLGSLSEYLQRHPESLLWGKPDRN
;
A
#
# COMPACT_ATOMS: atom_id res chain seq x y z
N MET A 1 -108.44 3.07 -27.09
CA MET A 1 -108.02 2.06 -26.09
C MET A 1 -106.63 1.62 -26.45
N ASN A 2 -105.64 2.16 -25.82
CA ASN A 2 -104.21 1.80 -26.04
C ASN A 2 -103.82 0.67 -25.09
N SER A 3 -103.72 -0.55 -25.60
CA SER A 3 -103.17 -1.68 -24.86
C SER A 3 -101.62 -1.55 -24.74
N ARG A 4 -101.14 -1.10 -23.59
CA ARG A 4 -99.71 -1.21 -23.26
C ARG A 4 -99.28 -2.66 -23.22
N ARG A 5 -98.58 -3.09 -24.29
CA ARG A 5 -97.92 -4.39 -24.28
C ARG A 5 -96.84 -4.37 -23.21
N ARG A 6 -97.06 -5.08 -22.14
CA ARG A 6 -96.00 -5.36 -21.12
C ARG A 6 -94.93 -6.28 -21.75
N PRO A 7 -93.69 -5.85 -21.72
CA PRO A 7 -92.62 -6.73 -22.20
C PRO A 7 -92.64 -8.04 -21.43
N SER A 8 -92.56 -9.16 -22.15
CA SER A 8 -92.59 -10.49 -21.55
C SER A 8 -91.38 -10.71 -20.65
N ALA A 9 -91.57 -11.31 -19.47
CA ALA A 9 -90.51 -11.59 -18.49
C ALA A 9 -89.36 -12.42 -19.08
N VAL A 10 -89.53 -13.06 -20.22
CA VAL A 10 -88.52 -13.80 -20.97
C VAL A 10 -87.31 -12.90 -21.40
N TRP A 11 -87.56 -11.62 -21.64
CA TRP A 11 -86.46 -10.67 -21.97
C TRP A 11 -85.58 -10.32 -20.80
N LEU A 12 -85.96 -10.60 -19.56
CA LEU A 12 -85.14 -10.37 -18.40
C LEU A 12 -83.91 -11.24 -18.35
N ILE A 13 -83.98 -12.48 -18.89
CA ILE A 13 -82.84 -13.42 -18.88
C ILE A 13 -81.69 -12.92 -19.79
N PRO A 14 -81.90 -12.60 -21.07
CA PRO A 14 -80.84 -12.12 -21.92
C PRO A 14 -80.28 -10.71 -21.45
N ILE A 15 -81.14 -9.87 -20.88
CA ILE A 15 -80.64 -8.60 -20.31
C ILE A 15 -79.79 -8.83 -19.07
N ALA A 16 -80.18 -9.72 -18.16
CA ALA A 16 -79.39 -10.12 -17.00
C ALA A 16 -78.05 -10.75 -17.42
N ALA A 17 -78.06 -11.64 -18.41
CA ALA A 17 -76.89 -12.25 -18.97
C ALA A 17 -75.92 -11.20 -19.57
N LEU A 18 -76.46 -10.26 -20.32
CA LEU A 18 -75.69 -9.17 -20.91
C LEU A 18 -75.08 -8.22 -19.85
N LEU A 19 -75.83 -7.93 -18.78
CA LEU A 19 -75.33 -7.15 -17.64
C LEU A 19 -74.22 -7.91 -16.88
N VAL A 20 -74.37 -9.21 -16.65
CA VAL A 20 -73.35 -10.07 -16.01
C VAL A 20 -72.13 -10.15 -16.90
N CYS A 21 -72.26 -10.39 -18.20
CA CYS A 21 -71.12 -10.39 -19.13
C CYS A 21 -70.43 -9.02 -19.20
N GLY A 22 -71.23 -7.93 -19.23
CA GLY A 22 -70.69 -6.57 -19.16
C GLY A 22 -69.98 -6.30 -17.86
N ALA A 23 -70.50 -6.71 -16.72
CA ALA A 23 -69.87 -6.58 -15.42
C ALA A 23 -68.56 -7.41 -15.32
N LEU A 24 -68.56 -8.62 -15.85
CA LEU A 24 -67.36 -9.47 -15.91
C LEU A 24 -66.29 -8.88 -16.84
N LEU A 25 -66.70 -8.31 -17.99
CA LEU A 25 -65.77 -7.61 -18.89
C LEU A 25 -65.17 -6.38 -18.22
N VAL A 26 -65.98 -5.57 -17.57
CA VAL A 26 -65.53 -4.37 -16.84
C VAL A 26 -64.61 -4.79 -15.68
N ALA A 27 -64.98 -5.82 -14.92
CA ALA A 27 -64.15 -6.36 -13.85
C ALA A 27 -62.79 -6.88 -14.39
N ALA A 28 -62.79 -7.60 -15.51
CA ALA A 28 -61.58 -8.11 -16.17
C ALA A 28 -60.66 -6.96 -16.69
N VAL A 29 -61.23 -5.86 -17.12
CA VAL A 29 -60.48 -4.66 -17.57
C VAL A 29 -59.97 -3.86 -16.38
N VAL A 30 -60.80 -3.66 -15.34
CA VAL A 30 -60.45 -2.88 -14.13
C VAL A 30 -59.38 -3.61 -13.27
N GLN A 31 -59.39 -4.96 -13.28
CA GLN A 31 -58.41 -5.75 -12.56
C GLN A 31 -57.05 -5.86 -13.27
N ARG A 32 -56.88 -5.27 -14.45
CA ARG A 32 -55.55 -5.19 -15.09
C ARG A 32 -54.77 -4.07 -14.47
N GLY A 33 -53.55 -4.37 -13.96
CA GLY A 33 -52.63 -3.38 -13.47
C GLY A 33 -52.09 -2.45 -14.58
N PRO A 34 -51.15 -1.58 -14.29
CA PRO A 34 -50.58 -0.67 -15.28
C PRO A 34 -49.76 -1.43 -16.35
N HIS A 35 -49.82 -0.89 -17.56
CA HIS A 35 -48.96 -1.31 -18.65
C HIS A 35 -47.73 -0.41 -18.68
N ILE A 36 -46.56 -1.05 -18.65
CA ILE A 36 -45.27 -0.32 -18.68
C ILE A 36 -44.42 -0.85 -19.84
N ARG A 37 -43.46 -0.03 -20.25
CA ARG A 37 -42.51 -0.29 -21.32
C ARG A 37 -41.10 -0.22 -20.81
N ILE A 38 -40.33 -1.24 -21.05
CA ILE A 38 -38.94 -1.31 -20.55
C ILE A 38 -38.00 -1.45 -21.75
N SER A 39 -37.03 -0.53 -21.90
CA SER A 39 -36.06 -0.61 -22.98
C SER A 39 -34.77 -1.31 -22.52
N PHE A 40 -34.40 -2.41 -23.18
CA PHE A 40 -33.16 -3.16 -22.95
C PHE A 40 -32.23 -3.04 -24.16
N ALA A 41 -30.92 -3.26 -23.98
CA ALA A 41 -29.98 -3.35 -25.08
C ALA A 41 -30.15 -4.66 -25.88
N SER A 42 -30.63 -5.74 -25.23
CA SER A 42 -30.84 -7.05 -25.86
C SER A 42 -32.05 -7.76 -25.25
N ALA A 43 -32.83 -8.44 -26.09
CA ALA A 43 -33.94 -9.30 -25.68
C ALA A 43 -33.54 -10.79 -25.47
N GLU A 44 -32.23 -11.07 -25.41
CA GLU A 44 -31.76 -12.44 -25.25
C GLU A 44 -32.42 -13.15 -24.05
N GLY A 45 -33.04 -14.29 -24.30
CA GLY A 45 -33.75 -15.06 -23.28
C GLY A 45 -35.10 -14.52 -22.86
N LEU A 46 -35.63 -13.46 -23.49
CA LEU A 46 -36.96 -12.93 -23.27
C LEU A 46 -37.93 -13.51 -24.35
N GLU A 47 -39.10 -14.00 -23.93
CA GLU A 47 -40.15 -14.52 -24.78
C GLU A 47 -41.48 -13.87 -24.43
N ALA A 48 -42.14 -13.26 -25.42
CA ALA A 48 -43.45 -12.67 -25.24
C ALA A 48 -44.49 -13.73 -24.78
N GLY A 49 -45.29 -13.39 -23.81
CA GLY A 49 -46.29 -14.27 -23.21
C GLY A 49 -45.77 -15.30 -22.20
N LYS A 50 -44.46 -15.54 -22.15
CA LYS A 50 -43.84 -16.52 -21.24
C LYS A 50 -43.00 -15.89 -20.15
N THR A 51 -42.20 -14.88 -20.50
CA THR A 51 -41.31 -14.21 -19.53
C THR A 51 -42.12 -13.51 -18.45
N ARG A 52 -41.82 -13.81 -17.20
CA ARG A 52 -42.45 -13.22 -16.02
C ARG A 52 -41.64 -12.07 -15.48
N VAL A 53 -42.35 -11.10 -14.88
CA VAL A 53 -41.72 -10.06 -14.07
C VAL A 53 -41.84 -10.48 -12.61
N ARG A 54 -40.69 -10.48 -11.87
CA ARG A 54 -40.66 -10.97 -10.49
C ARG A 54 -40.04 -9.96 -9.54
N TYR A 55 -40.59 -9.90 -8.35
CA TYR A 55 -40.02 -9.22 -7.21
C TYR A 55 -39.91 -10.18 -6.03
N ARG A 56 -38.71 -10.44 -5.53
CA ARG A 56 -38.47 -11.45 -4.48
C ARG A 56 -39.09 -12.82 -4.79
N ASP A 57 -38.91 -13.28 -6.02
CA ASP A 57 -39.44 -14.53 -6.56
C ASP A 57 -41.00 -14.61 -6.66
N VAL A 58 -41.71 -13.53 -6.31
CA VAL A 58 -43.16 -13.39 -6.52
C VAL A 58 -43.41 -12.80 -7.90
N GLU A 59 -44.32 -13.40 -8.66
CA GLU A 59 -44.75 -12.89 -9.95
C GLU A 59 -45.56 -11.60 -9.76
N ILE A 60 -45.18 -10.52 -10.44
CA ILE A 60 -45.84 -9.19 -10.37
C ILE A 60 -46.30 -8.72 -11.75
N GLY A 61 -46.04 -9.48 -12.81
CA GLY A 61 -46.42 -9.13 -14.16
C GLY A 61 -45.89 -10.09 -15.21
N THR A 62 -46.28 -9.86 -16.45
CA THR A 62 -45.90 -10.69 -17.59
C THR A 62 -45.48 -9.82 -18.77
N LEU A 63 -44.44 -10.23 -19.48
CA LEU A 63 -44.04 -9.66 -20.76
C LEU A 63 -45.06 -10.00 -21.83
N THR A 64 -45.70 -8.98 -22.40
CA THR A 64 -46.78 -9.16 -23.41
C THR A 64 -46.26 -9.11 -24.83
N ASP A 65 -45.30 -8.22 -25.12
CA ASP A 65 -44.77 -8.07 -26.47
C ASP A 65 -43.30 -7.58 -26.45
N LEU A 66 -42.62 -7.78 -27.60
CA LEU A 66 -41.23 -7.38 -27.83
C LEU A 66 -41.08 -6.76 -29.21
N HIS A 67 -40.58 -5.52 -29.27
CA HIS A 67 -40.27 -4.87 -30.53
C HIS A 67 -38.95 -4.07 -30.48
N LEU A 68 -38.38 -3.85 -31.66
CA LEU A 68 -37.22 -2.98 -31.78
C LEU A 68 -37.63 -1.51 -31.76
N THR A 69 -36.78 -0.66 -31.18
CA THR A 69 -36.90 0.79 -31.33
C THR A 69 -36.77 1.19 -32.81
N ALA A 70 -37.31 2.34 -33.18
CA ALA A 70 -37.28 2.83 -34.58
C ALA A 70 -35.85 2.95 -35.14
N ASP A 71 -34.87 3.26 -34.29
CA ASP A 71 -33.44 3.35 -34.59
C ASP A 71 -32.74 1.97 -34.56
N ARG A 72 -33.45 0.91 -34.19
CA ARG A 72 -32.95 -0.48 -34.08
C ARG A 72 -31.80 -0.67 -33.09
N THR A 73 -31.59 0.27 -32.17
CA THR A 73 -30.50 0.21 -31.20
C THR A 73 -30.89 -0.48 -29.90
N ARG A 74 -32.19 -0.56 -29.58
CA ARG A 74 -32.70 -1.16 -28.35
C ARG A 74 -33.95 -2.00 -28.60
N VAL A 75 -34.28 -2.83 -27.62
CA VAL A 75 -35.50 -3.63 -27.60
C VAL A 75 -36.45 -3.00 -26.57
N LEU A 76 -37.69 -2.81 -26.99
CA LEU A 76 -38.78 -2.40 -26.12
C LEU A 76 -39.54 -3.67 -25.68
N ALA A 77 -39.67 -3.85 -24.39
CA ALA A 77 -40.42 -4.93 -23.77
C ALA A 77 -41.71 -4.33 -23.16
N ASP A 78 -42.84 -4.67 -23.72
CA ASP A 78 -44.15 -4.28 -23.19
C ASP A 78 -44.55 -5.25 -22.08
N VAL A 79 -44.81 -4.74 -20.91
CA VAL A 79 -45.08 -5.51 -19.70
C VAL A 79 -46.44 -5.13 -19.12
N GLN A 80 -47.27 -6.12 -18.90
CA GLN A 80 -48.51 -5.98 -18.13
C GLN A 80 -48.22 -6.34 -16.67
N LEU A 81 -48.28 -5.35 -15.77
CA LEU A 81 -48.22 -5.62 -14.35
C LEU A 81 -49.56 -6.09 -13.81
N GLU A 82 -49.52 -6.79 -12.68
CA GLU A 82 -50.73 -7.12 -11.91
C GLU A 82 -51.29 -5.91 -11.19
N ASP A 83 -52.55 -5.94 -10.83
CA ASP A 83 -53.20 -4.84 -10.08
C ASP A 83 -52.55 -4.61 -8.72
N SER A 84 -52.13 -5.71 -8.06
CA SER A 84 -51.36 -5.70 -6.78
C SER A 84 -50.01 -5.06 -6.90
N ALA A 85 -49.46 -4.93 -8.11
CA ALA A 85 -48.12 -4.48 -8.39
C ALA A 85 -48.05 -3.03 -8.94
N LYS A 86 -49.12 -2.24 -8.78
CA LYS A 86 -49.19 -0.83 -9.25
C LYS A 86 -48.04 0.05 -8.75
N ALA A 87 -47.54 -0.24 -7.53
CA ALA A 87 -46.43 0.49 -6.94
C ALA A 87 -45.12 0.35 -7.71
N PHE A 88 -44.96 -0.71 -8.50
CA PHE A 88 -43.78 -0.94 -9.34
C PHE A 88 -43.74 -0.04 -10.59
N ALA A 89 -44.81 0.70 -10.90
CA ALA A 89 -44.78 1.75 -11.93
C ALA A 89 -44.19 3.09 -11.44
N ALA A 90 -43.62 3.15 -10.23
CA ALA A 90 -42.89 4.32 -9.74
C ALA A 90 -41.70 4.66 -10.66
N CYS A 91 -41.44 5.94 -10.96
CA CYS A 91 -40.45 6.35 -11.95
C CYS A 91 -39.02 5.94 -11.64
N ASP A 92 -38.69 5.68 -10.38
CA ASP A 92 -37.39 5.22 -9.89
C ASP A 92 -37.29 3.70 -9.71
N THR A 93 -38.31 2.94 -10.13
CA THR A 93 -38.27 1.46 -10.17
C THR A 93 -37.24 1.01 -11.19
N ARG A 94 -36.44 0.02 -10.81
CA ARG A 94 -35.37 -0.53 -11.64
C ARG A 94 -35.75 -1.92 -12.10
N TYR A 95 -35.53 -2.22 -13.38
CA TYR A 95 -35.81 -3.51 -13.99
C TYR A 95 -34.54 -4.05 -14.65
N TRP A 96 -34.29 -5.36 -14.57
CA TRP A 96 -33.18 -6.03 -15.26
C TRP A 96 -33.53 -7.46 -15.60
N VAL A 97 -32.84 -8.02 -16.59
CA VAL A 97 -33.03 -9.41 -17.00
C VAL A 97 -32.11 -10.32 -16.18
N VAL A 98 -32.70 -11.30 -15.52
CA VAL A 98 -31.96 -12.36 -14.82
C VAL A 98 -31.77 -13.54 -15.76
N ARG A 99 -30.51 -13.85 -16.03
CA ARG A 99 -30.08 -14.96 -16.93
C ARG A 99 -29.07 -15.84 -16.19
N PRO A 100 -28.87 -17.09 -16.60
CA PRO A 100 -27.76 -17.89 -16.11
C PRO A 100 -26.46 -17.22 -16.50
N ARG A 101 -25.57 -16.98 -15.54
CA ARG A 101 -24.23 -16.44 -15.78
C ARG A 101 -23.20 -17.30 -15.08
N ILE A 102 -22.13 -17.63 -15.80
CA ILE A 102 -20.96 -18.32 -15.27
C ILE A 102 -19.88 -17.26 -15.11
N GLY A 103 -19.46 -17.00 -13.88
CA GLY A 103 -18.40 -16.05 -13.55
C GLY A 103 -17.33 -16.68 -12.68
N MET A 104 -16.22 -15.96 -12.47
CA MET A 104 -15.12 -16.43 -11.62
C MET A 104 -15.51 -16.62 -10.14
N THR A 105 -16.61 -15.99 -9.70
CA THR A 105 -17.15 -16.11 -8.34
C THR A 105 -18.23 -17.20 -8.21
N GLY A 106 -18.52 -17.94 -9.29
CA GLY A 106 -19.51 -19.00 -9.31
C GLY A 106 -20.56 -18.83 -10.40
N ILE A 107 -21.59 -19.70 -10.36
CA ILE A 107 -22.74 -19.68 -11.28
C ILE A 107 -23.87 -18.91 -10.58
N SER A 108 -24.32 -17.81 -11.19
CA SER A 108 -25.49 -17.06 -10.74
C SER A 108 -26.67 -17.31 -11.67
N GLY A 109 -27.92 -17.26 -11.14
CA GLY A 109 -29.12 -17.49 -11.93
C GLY A 109 -29.31 -18.95 -12.37
N LEU A 110 -28.72 -19.92 -11.66
CA LEU A 110 -28.84 -21.34 -12.04
C LEU A 110 -30.29 -21.81 -12.15
N ALA A 111 -31.18 -21.28 -11.30
CA ALA A 111 -32.61 -21.56 -11.37
C ALA A 111 -33.23 -21.16 -12.71
N THR A 112 -32.71 -20.17 -13.40
CA THR A 112 -33.20 -19.71 -14.72
C THR A 112 -32.81 -20.66 -15.85
N ALA A 113 -31.86 -21.56 -15.64
CA ALA A 113 -31.53 -22.60 -16.62
C ALA A 113 -32.70 -23.60 -16.81
N ILE A 114 -33.53 -23.76 -15.78
CA ILE A 114 -34.70 -24.65 -15.81
C ILE A 114 -35.99 -23.84 -16.02
N SER A 115 -36.15 -22.71 -15.36
CA SER A 115 -37.38 -21.89 -15.38
C SER A 115 -37.43 -20.85 -16.50
N GLY A 116 -36.38 -20.70 -17.28
CA GLY A 116 -36.22 -19.61 -18.25
C GLY A 116 -35.80 -18.26 -17.60
N SER A 117 -35.35 -17.32 -18.44
CA SER A 117 -35.03 -15.98 -17.99
C SER A 117 -36.28 -15.22 -17.54
N TYR A 118 -36.12 -14.32 -16.57
CA TYR A 118 -37.21 -13.46 -16.10
C TYR A 118 -36.71 -12.02 -15.91
N ILE A 119 -37.65 -11.08 -15.88
CA ILE A 119 -37.38 -9.69 -15.57
C ILE A 119 -37.50 -9.52 -14.04
N ALA A 120 -36.43 -9.14 -13.37
CA ALA A 120 -36.50 -8.80 -11.96
C ALA A 120 -36.79 -7.31 -11.82
N ALA A 121 -37.49 -6.94 -10.75
CA ALA A 121 -37.82 -5.57 -10.40
C ALA A 121 -37.26 -5.22 -9.02
N ASP A 122 -36.89 -3.95 -8.85
CA ASP A 122 -36.58 -3.34 -7.56
C ASP A 122 -37.46 -2.09 -7.39
N MET A 123 -38.36 -2.14 -6.41
CA MET A 123 -39.40 -1.15 -6.24
C MET A 123 -38.85 0.23 -5.93
N GLY A 124 -39.26 1.24 -6.69
CA GLY A 124 -38.98 2.64 -6.43
C GLY A 124 -39.65 3.17 -5.17
N ARG A 125 -39.24 4.33 -4.72
CA ARG A 125 -39.76 5.00 -3.53
C ARG A 125 -40.54 6.26 -3.86
N THR A 126 -40.48 6.74 -5.10
CA THR A 126 -41.21 7.94 -5.54
C THR A 126 -42.69 7.65 -5.72
N SER A 127 -43.53 8.64 -5.51
CA SER A 127 -44.98 8.56 -5.78
C SER A 127 -45.34 8.86 -7.23
N SER A 128 -44.39 9.34 -8.03
CA SER A 128 -44.62 9.60 -9.46
C SER A 128 -44.65 8.31 -10.26
N VAL A 129 -45.64 8.20 -11.14
CA VAL A 129 -45.86 6.99 -11.98
C VAL A 129 -45.32 7.24 -13.38
N CYS A 130 -44.53 6.35 -13.88
CA CYS A 130 -43.98 6.36 -15.24
C CYS A 130 -44.49 5.14 -16.04
N LYS A 131 -44.46 5.27 -17.38
CA LYS A 131 -44.79 4.20 -18.30
C LYS A 131 -43.56 3.65 -19.00
N ASP A 132 -42.53 4.46 -19.18
CA ASP A 132 -41.31 4.12 -19.90
C ASP A 132 -40.14 4.02 -18.93
N PHE A 133 -39.44 2.90 -18.98
CA PHE A 133 -38.31 2.59 -18.11
C PHE A 133 -37.07 2.21 -18.93
N ALA A 134 -35.90 2.58 -18.44
CA ALA A 134 -34.65 2.06 -18.94
C ALA A 134 -34.28 0.80 -18.15
N GLY A 135 -34.25 -0.34 -18.80
CA GLY A 135 -33.79 -1.60 -18.20
C GLY A 135 -32.30 -1.56 -17.95
N LEU A 136 -31.86 -2.11 -16.82
CA LEU A 136 -30.46 -2.26 -16.47
C LEU A 136 -29.90 -3.51 -17.15
N GLU A 137 -28.65 -3.40 -17.65
CA GLU A 137 -27.96 -4.53 -18.28
C GLU A 137 -27.41 -5.53 -17.25
N MET A 138 -27.23 -5.09 -16.02
CA MET A 138 -26.78 -5.88 -14.89
C MET A 138 -27.68 -5.65 -13.68
N PRO A 139 -27.82 -6.66 -12.81
CA PRO A 139 -28.48 -6.49 -11.53
C PRO A 139 -27.87 -5.31 -10.76
N PRO A 140 -28.65 -4.46 -10.11
CA PRO A 140 -28.10 -3.44 -9.24
C PRO A 140 -27.35 -4.12 -8.08
N SER A 141 -26.17 -3.61 -7.73
CA SER A 141 -25.36 -4.15 -6.64
C SER A 141 -26.08 -4.07 -5.29
N VAL A 142 -27.02 -3.13 -5.14
CA VAL A 142 -27.86 -2.94 -3.95
C VAL A 142 -29.29 -2.68 -4.39
N THR A 143 -30.21 -3.40 -3.81
CA THR A 143 -31.65 -3.22 -3.99
C THR A 143 -32.21 -2.24 -2.96
N SER A 144 -33.36 -1.63 -3.27
CA SER A 144 -34.00 -0.59 -2.45
C SER A 144 -34.44 -1.09 -1.06
N ASP A 145 -34.58 -2.39 -0.88
CA ASP A 145 -34.95 -3.06 0.35
C ASP A 145 -33.78 -3.36 1.28
N GLN A 146 -32.53 -3.28 0.78
CA GLN A 146 -31.35 -3.46 1.62
C GLN A 146 -31.16 -2.26 2.54
N LYS A 147 -31.11 -2.54 3.84
CA LYS A 147 -30.83 -1.53 4.85
C LYS A 147 -29.32 -1.33 4.98
N GLY A 148 -28.88 -0.09 5.03
CA GLY A 148 -27.46 0.26 5.11
C GLY A 148 -27.21 1.68 4.62
N LYS A 149 -25.93 2.02 4.44
CA LYS A 149 -25.50 3.32 3.95
C LYS A 149 -24.47 3.19 2.84
N ARG A 150 -24.49 4.17 1.94
CA ARG A 150 -23.50 4.32 0.88
C ARG A 150 -22.39 5.26 1.34
N PHE A 151 -21.16 4.95 0.98
CA PHE A 151 -20.00 5.80 1.21
C PHE A 151 -19.17 5.92 -0.05
N VAL A 152 -18.41 7.01 -0.16
CA VAL A 152 -17.56 7.31 -1.31
C VAL A 152 -16.11 7.23 -0.86
N LEU A 153 -15.30 6.44 -1.57
CA LEU A 153 -13.88 6.29 -1.27
C LEU A 153 -13.05 6.89 -2.39
N HIS A 154 -12.01 7.62 -2.02
CA HIS A 154 -11.05 8.23 -2.93
C HIS A 154 -9.70 7.53 -2.84
N ALA A 155 -9.18 7.11 -3.98
CA ALA A 155 -7.91 6.39 -4.09
C ALA A 155 -7.10 6.85 -5.30
N SER A 156 -5.79 6.75 -5.22
CA SER A 156 -4.90 6.98 -6.38
C SER A 156 -4.96 5.86 -7.42
N SER A 157 -5.49 4.69 -7.07
CA SER A 157 -5.56 3.52 -7.95
C SER A 157 -6.67 2.57 -7.53
N LEU A 158 -7.37 1.98 -8.51
CA LEU A 158 -8.41 0.98 -8.27
C LEU A 158 -7.87 -0.37 -7.80
N ARG A 159 -6.63 -0.71 -8.20
CA ARG A 159 -6.03 -2.03 -7.96
C ARG A 159 -6.93 -3.17 -8.45
N SER A 160 -7.19 -4.20 -7.61
CA SER A 160 -7.99 -5.38 -7.94
C SER A 160 -9.48 -5.24 -7.61
N LEU A 161 -9.97 -4.03 -7.28
CA LEU A 161 -11.36 -3.84 -6.93
C LEU A 161 -12.26 -3.89 -8.16
N THR A 162 -13.38 -4.61 -8.01
CA THR A 162 -14.45 -4.70 -9.01
C THR A 162 -15.80 -4.50 -8.35
N PRO A 163 -16.85 -4.13 -9.08
CA PRO A 163 -18.21 -4.17 -8.54
C PRO A 163 -18.50 -5.54 -7.94
N GLY A 164 -19.04 -5.57 -6.70
CA GLY A 164 -19.25 -6.79 -5.93
C GLY A 164 -18.07 -7.20 -5.03
N SER A 165 -16.90 -6.57 -5.14
CA SER A 165 -15.79 -6.80 -4.19
C SER A 165 -16.26 -6.58 -2.74
N PRO A 166 -15.87 -7.45 -1.78
CA PRO A 166 -16.35 -7.37 -0.40
C PRO A 166 -15.83 -6.14 0.33
N VAL A 167 -16.68 -5.53 1.14
CA VAL A 167 -16.32 -4.58 2.17
C VAL A 167 -16.27 -5.30 3.51
N LEU A 168 -15.13 -5.25 4.18
CA LEU A 168 -14.84 -6.02 5.38
C LEU A 168 -14.72 -5.11 6.61
N PHE A 169 -15.38 -5.49 7.69
CA PHE A 169 -15.18 -4.93 9.02
C PHE A 169 -14.70 -6.04 9.96
N ARG A 170 -13.50 -5.91 10.51
CA ARG A 170 -12.89 -6.95 11.36
C ARG A 170 -12.91 -8.35 10.73
N ARG A 171 -12.64 -8.44 9.42
CA ARG A 171 -12.67 -9.68 8.61
C ARG A 171 -14.07 -10.28 8.37
N VAL A 172 -15.14 -9.61 8.81
CA VAL A 172 -16.53 -9.99 8.49
C VAL A 172 -16.98 -9.18 7.29
N GLN A 173 -17.64 -9.80 6.35
CA GLN A 173 -18.23 -9.10 5.20
C GLN A 173 -19.37 -8.21 5.67
N ALA A 174 -19.13 -6.92 5.68
CA ALA A 174 -20.06 -5.90 6.12
C ALA A 174 -20.79 -5.21 4.96
N GLY A 175 -20.34 -5.43 3.71
CA GLY A 175 -20.90 -4.75 2.55
C GLY A 175 -20.21 -5.16 1.25
N GLN A 176 -20.32 -4.30 0.24
CA GLN A 176 -19.73 -4.53 -1.08
C GLN A 176 -19.44 -3.23 -1.83
N VAL A 177 -18.53 -3.29 -2.80
CA VAL A 177 -18.26 -2.23 -3.77
C VAL A 177 -19.41 -2.17 -4.76
N LEU A 178 -19.97 -0.99 -5.00
CA LEU A 178 -21.08 -0.76 -5.95
C LEU A 178 -20.56 -0.49 -7.36
N GLY A 179 -19.52 0.31 -7.45
CA GLY A 179 -18.95 0.77 -8.71
C GLY A 179 -17.76 1.69 -8.47
N TYR A 180 -17.21 2.18 -9.56
CA TYR A 180 -16.11 3.15 -9.52
C TYR A 180 -16.19 4.08 -10.74
N SER A 181 -15.57 5.23 -10.59
CA SER A 181 -15.39 6.21 -11.67
C SER A 181 -13.99 6.83 -11.57
N LEU A 182 -13.43 7.20 -12.71
CA LEU A 182 -12.17 7.92 -12.77
C LEU A 182 -12.49 9.42 -12.78
N SER A 183 -11.71 10.22 -12.05
CA SER A 183 -11.80 11.69 -12.10
C SER A 183 -11.50 12.21 -13.51
N LYS A 184 -12.02 13.38 -13.87
CA LYS A 184 -11.87 13.93 -15.23
C LYS A 184 -10.41 14.19 -15.62
N ASP A 185 -9.54 14.46 -14.65
CA ASP A 185 -8.10 14.67 -14.82
C ASP A 185 -7.29 13.37 -14.78
N GLY A 186 -7.95 12.23 -14.52
CA GLY A 186 -7.30 10.92 -14.41
C GLY A 186 -6.45 10.72 -13.16
N ALA A 187 -6.43 11.68 -12.23
CA ALA A 187 -5.53 11.63 -11.08
C ALA A 187 -6.05 10.77 -9.93
N GLU A 188 -7.36 10.59 -9.84
CA GLU A 188 -8.02 9.93 -8.71
C GLU A 188 -9.13 8.98 -9.17
N VAL A 189 -9.31 7.89 -8.44
CA VAL A 189 -10.43 6.96 -8.61
C VAL A 189 -11.41 7.14 -7.45
N THR A 190 -12.65 7.39 -7.80
CA THR A 190 -13.78 7.42 -6.86
C THR A 190 -14.44 6.05 -6.85
N ILE A 191 -14.63 5.46 -5.68
CA ILE A 191 -15.19 4.12 -5.48
C ILE A 191 -16.41 4.24 -4.59
N ASP A 192 -17.56 3.82 -5.09
CA ASP A 192 -18.80 3.76 -4.32
C ASP A 192 -18.88 2.42 -3.60
N VAL A 193 -19.12 2.46 -2.29
CA VAL A 193 -19.28 1.28 -1.45
C VAL A 193 -20.60 1.33 -0.69
N PHE A 194 -21.15 0.16 -0.42
CA PHE A 194 -22.32 0.01 0.43
C PHE A 194 -21.97 -0.82 1.65
N VAL A 195 -22.36 -0.31 2.82
CA VAL A 195 -22.21 -1.03 4.10
C VAL A 195 -23.59 -1.37 4.61
N ASN A 196 -23.84 -2.68 4.77
CA ASN A 196 -25.12 -3.20 5.24
C ASN A 196 -25.38 -2.85 6.70
N ALA A 197 -26.64 -2.68 7.07
CA ALA A 197 -27.03 -2.69 8.48
C ALA A 197 -26.83 -4.11 9.07
N PRO A 198 -26.40 -4.26 10.32
CA PRO A 198 -26.14 -3.21 11.29
C PRO A 198 -24.70 -2.63 11.26
N TYR A 199 -23.87 -3.03 10.30
CA TYR A 199 -22.45 -2.64 10.25
C TYR A 199 -22.24 -1.16 9.88
N ASP A 200 -23.20 -0.53 9.19
CA ASP A 200 -23.18 0.88 8.83
C ASP A 200 -23.07 1.83 10.03
N GLN A 201 -23.55 1.40 11.22
CA GLN A 201 -23.41 2.15 12.46
C GLN A 201 -21.94 2.29 12.92
N TYR A 202 -21.05 1.37 12.49
CA TYR A 202 -19.63 1.39 12.84
C TYR A 202 -18.81 2.32 11.91
N VAL A 203 -19.42 2.85 10.85
CA VAL A 203 -18.77 3.87 10.03
C VAL A 203 -18.96 5.23 10.68
N THR A 204 -17.85 5.82 11.13
CA THR A 204 -17.80 7.10 11.83
C THR A 204 -16.88 8.07 11.11
N SER A 205 -16.85 9.34 11.49
CA SER A 205 -15.91 10.34 10.96
C SER A 205 -14.44 9.90 11.08
N ASN A 206 -14.12 9.06 12.06
CA ASN A 206 -12.77 8.56 12.32
C ASN A 206 -12.49 7.20 11.69
N THR A 207 -13.41 6.68 10.87
CA THR A 207 -13.21 5.42 10.16
C THR A 207 -12.09 5.55 9.14
N ARG A 208 -11.23 4.54 9.08
CA ARG A 208 -10.13 4.43 8.11
C ARG A 208 -10.39 3.26 7.19
N TRP A 209 -10.10 3.49 5.92
CA TRP A 209 -10.35 2.55 4.86
C TRP A 209 -9.05 2.16 4.16
N TRP A 210 -8.89 0.89 3.83
CA TRP A 210 -7.72 0.41 3.10
C TRP A 210 -8.08 -0.73 2.16
N HIS A 211 -7.24 -0.94 1.16
CA HIS A 211 -7.36 -2.10 0.28
C HIS A 211 -7.09 -3.38 1.07
N ALA A 212 -8.07 -4.28 1.09
CA ALA A 212 -7.95 -5.61 1.65
C ALA A 212 -7.46 -6.60 0.56
N SER A 213 -6.32 -6.30 -0.07
CA SER A 213 -5.68 -7.19 -1.02
C SER A 213 -4.92 -8.29 -0.28
N GLY A 214 -5.19 -9.52 -0.63
CA GLY A 214 -5.02 -10.75 0.13
C GLY A 214 -3.66 -11.17 0.65
N ILE A 215 -2.54 -10.55 0.29
CA ILE A 215 -1.20 -10.94 0.76
C ILE A 215 -0.45 -9.67 1.18
N ASP A 216 -0.29 -9.48 2.48
CA ASP A 216 0.57 -8.44 3.05
C ASP A 216 1.88 -9.10 3.53
N LEU A 217 2.91 -8.97 2.71
CA LEU A 217 4.26 -9.46 3.01
C LEU A 217 5.01 -8.34 3.72
N ARG A 218 5.38 -8.56 4.97
CA ARG A 218 6.22 -7.65 5.75
C ARG A 218 7.51 -8.32 6.14
N PHE A 219 8.60 -7.63 5.84
CA PHE A 219 9.90 -7.93 6.40
C PHE A 219 10.17 -6.92 7.50
N ASP A 220 10.15 -7.35 8.74
CA ASP A 220 10.52 -6.54 9.90
C ASP A 220 11.64 -7.21 10.69
N SER A 221 12.07 -6.58 11.79
CA SER A 221 13.11 -7.13 12.68
C SER A 221 12.75 -8.49 13.28
N ASN A 222 11.48 -8.92 13.19
CA ASN A 222 10.99 -10.22 13.68
C ASN A 222 10.88 -11.26 12.55
N GLY A 223 11.38 -10.94 11.34
CA GLY A 223 11.40 -11.81 10.18
C GLY A 223 10.27 -11.55 9.18
N LEU A 224 10.01 -12.55 8.35
CA LEU A 224 8.94 -12.51 7.34
C LEU A 224 7.59 -12.76 8.01
N ARG A 225 6.73 -11.75 8.00
CA ARG A 225 5.31 -11.92 8.34
C ARG A 225 4.47 -11.98 7.07
N LEU A 226 3.77 -13.07 6.92
CA LEU A 226 2.77 -13.27 5.89
C LEU A 226 1.38 -13.12 6.54
N ASP A 227 0.74 -11.97 6.36
CA ASP A 227 -0.65 -11.77 6.81
C ASP A 227 -1.58 -12.07 5.64
N THR A 228 -2.17 -13.28 5.63
CA THR A 228 -3.12 -13.71 4.61
C THR A 228 -4.54 -13.40 5.07
N GLN A 229 -5.27 -12.65 4.26
CA GLN A 229 -6.70 -12.48 4.43
C GLN A 229 -7.45 -13.66 3.77
N SER A 230 -8.77 -13.67 3.75
CA SER A 230 -9.53 -14.78 3.19
C SER A 230 -9.17 -15.06 1.73
N VAL A 231 -9.21 -16.32 1.30
CA VAL A 231 -8.92 -16.73 -0.10
C VAL A 231 -9.82 -16.00 -1.11
N ALA A 232 -11.04 -15.66 -0.73
CA ALA A 232 -11.95 -14.87 -1.57
C ALA A 232 -11.44 -13.45 -1.81
N SER A 233 -10.85 -12.80 -0.81
CA SER A 233 -10.26 -11.45 -0.97
C SER A 233 -8.93 -11.46 -1.71
N ILE A 234 -8.24 -12.60 -1.81
CA ILE A 234 -7.05 -12.76 -2.65
C ILE A 234 -7.42 -12.71 -4.14
N LEU A 235 -8.53 -13.35 -4.51
CA LEU A 235 -8.97 -13.47 -5.92
C LEU A 235 -9.76 -12.26 -6.41
N SER A 236 -10.64 -11.69 -5.57
CA SER A 236 -11.56 -10.61 -5.97
C SER A 236 -11.15 -9.22 -5.48
N GLY A 237 -10.06 -9.10 -4.73
CA GLY A 237 -9.76 -7.88 -4.00
C GLY A 237 -10.80 -7.61 -2.91
N GLY A 238 -10.65 -6.50 -2.21
CA GLY A 238 -11.62 -6.07 -1.21
C GLY A 238 -11.24 -4.73 -0.60
N VAL A 239 -12.17 -4.16 0.13
CA VAL A 239 -11.97 -2.97 0.94
C VAL A 239 -12.21 -3.35 2.39
N ALA A 240 -11.38 -2.90 3.30
CA ALA A 240 -11.61 -3.08 4.71
C ALA A 240 -11.65 -1.73 5.42
N PHE A 241 -12.38 -1.67 6.52
CA PHE A 241 -12.42 -0.50 7.37
C PHE A 241 -12.33 -0.88 8.86
N ASP A 242 -11.82 0.07 9.64
CA ASP A 242 -11.80 -0.02 11.11
C ASP A 242 -11.88 1.39 11.71
N ILE A 243 -12.16 1.46 12.99
CA ILE A 243 -12.28 2.72 13.72
C ILE A 243 -10.95 2.97 14.43
N VAL A 244 -10.37 4.15 14.21
CA VAL A 244 -9.15 4.58 14.89
C VAL A 244 -9.47 5.65 15.90
N GLY A 245 -8.92 5.53 17.12
CA GLY A 245 -9.07 6.50 18.21
C GLY A 245 -10.08 6.13 19.30
N PRO A 246 -10.16 6.94 20.35
CA PRO A 246 -11.00 6.66 21.52
C PRO A 246 -12.49 6.73 21.21
N ALA A 247 -13.27 5.97 21.99
CA ALA A 247 -14.72 5.81 21.80
C ALA A 247 -15.55 7.10 21.99
N THR A 248 -14.98 8.10 22.63
CA THR A 248 -15.69 9.30 23.12
C THR A 248 -16.01 10.36 22.06
N THR A 249 -15.44 10.27 20.85
CA THR A 249 -15.61 11.27 19.77
C THR A 249 -16.21 10.68 18.49
N ARG A 250 -17.11 9.71 18.62
CA ARG A 250 -17.66 8.99 17.47
C ARG A 250 -18.98 9.60 17.00
N SER A 251 -18.95 10.50 16.03
CA SER A 251 -20.14 10.82 15.25
C SER A 251 -20.29 9.79 14.12
N GLN A 252 -21.48 9.18 14.02
CA GLN A 252 -21.79 8.27 12.93
C GLN A 252 -21.74 9.03 11.60
N ALA A 253 -21.10 8.45 10.59
CA ALA A 253 -21.04 9.05 9.27
C ALA A 253 -22.42 9.05 8.61
N SER A 254 -22.73 10.15 7.92
CA SER A 254 -23.93 10.28 7.12
C SER A 254 -23.82 9.46 5.83
N ASP A 255 -24.96 9.13 5.23
CA ASP A 255 -25.01 8.54 3.90
C ASP A 255 -24.30 9.46 2.89
N GLY A 256 -23.49 8.88 2.00
CA GLY A 256 -22.71 9.63 1.01
C GLY A 256 -21.42 10.27 1.54
N THR A 257 -21.04 10.08 2.81
CA THR A 257 -19.78 10.61 3.34
C THR A 257 -18.59 10.07 2.57
N SER A 258 -17.63 10.96 2.26
CA SER A 258 -16.40 10.62 1.53
C SER A 258 -15.24 10.33 2.48
N PHE A 259 -14.41 9.34 2.11
CA PHE A 259 -13.22 8.93 2.85
C PHE A 259 -12.05 8.67 1.90
N ALA A 260 -10.83 8.80 2.41
CA ALA A 260 -9.63 8.36 1.70
C ALA A 260 -9.45 6.83 1.83
N LEU A 261 -9.12 6.17 0.74
CA LEU A 261 -8.77 4.74 0.71
C LEU A 261 -7.25 4.59 0.63
N SER A 262 -6.66 4.08 1.69
CA SER A 262 -5.22 3.84 1.79
C SER A 262 -4.81 2.52 1.15
N ALA A 263 -3.54 2.41 0.75
CA ALA A 263 -3.02 1.19 0.14
C ALA A 263 -2.94 0.01 1.13
N THR A 264 -2.68 0.28 2.40
CA THR A 264 -2.54 -0.72 3.46
C THR A 264 -3.19 -0.27 4.76
N ARG A 265 -3.47 -1.23 5.66
CA ARG A 265 -3.97 -0.95 7.01
C ARG A 265 -3.02 -0.06 7.81
N THR A 266 -1.72 -0.29 7.67
CA THR A 266 -0.68 0.48 8.38
C THR A 266 -0.68 1.94 7.94
N GLU A 267 -0.77 2.19 6.63
CA GLU A 267 -0.88 3.54 6.07
C GLU A 267 -2.16 4.23 6.54
N ALA A 268 -3.29 3.54 6.52
CA ALA A 268 -4.57 4.07 6.99
C ALA A 268 -4.53 4.48 8.47
N ALA A 269 -3.87 3.68 9.33
CA ALA A 269 -3.69 3.98 10.73
C ALA A 269 -2.74 5.16 10.95
N ARG A 270 -1.62 5.20 10.20
CA ARG A 270 -0.63 6.29 10.29
C ARG A 270 -1.19 7.64 9.87
N LYS A 271 -1.86 7.73 8.72
CA LYS A 271 -2.48 8.97 8.23
C LYS A 271 -3.49 9.59 9.22
N ALA A 272 -4.00 8.80 10.15
CA ALA A 272 -4.93 9.29 11.17
C ALA A 272 -4.24 10.12 12.27
N GLU A 273 -2.98 9.82 12.56
CA GLU A 273 -2.19 10.47 13.61
C GLU A 273 -1.25 11.54 13.05
N ASP A 274 -0.98 11.48 11.75
CA ASP A 274 -0.11 12.41 11.06
C ASP A 274 -0.81 13.76 10.84
N GLY A 275 -0.21 14.81 11.32
CA GLY A 275 -0.53 16.18 10.92
C GLY A 275 -0.04 16.49 9.50
N PRO A 276 -0.04 17.75 9.07
CA PRO A 276 0.55 18.14 7.80
C PRO A 276 2.03 17.76 7.74
N ALA A 277 2.47 17.29 6.57
CA ALA A 277 3.85 16.93 6.35
C ALA A 277 4.73 18.20 6.26
N ALA A 278 5.84 18.19 6.97
CA ALA A 278 6.90 19.15 6.79
C ALA A 278 7.85 18.65 5.69
N ARG A 279 7.85 19.31 4.54
CA ARG A 279 8.73 18.95 3.44
C ARG A 279 10.14 19.48 3.66
N VAL A 280 11.11 18.57 3.59
CA VAL A 280 12.53 18.89 3.75
C VAL A 280 13.34 18.29 2.60
N LEU A 281 14.51 18.87 2.36
CA LEU A 281 15.43 18.45 1.33
C LEU A 281 16.74 18.02 1.99
N MET A 282 17.36 16.96 1.50
CA MET A 282 18.67 16.48 1.94
C MET A 282 19.57 16.26 0.73
N ARG A 283 20.80 16.74 0.82
CA ARG A 283 21.86 16.53 -0.18
C ARG A 283 22.84 15.49 0.32
N PHE A 284 23.10 14.51 -0.51
CA PHE A 284 24.05 13.43 -0.23
C PHE A 284 25.20 13.48 -1.23
N GLY A 285 26.43 13.52 -0.74
CA GLY A 285 27.62 13.41 -1.58
C GLY A 285 27.94 11.98 -2.02
N GLN A 286 27.15 11.00 -1.57
CA GLN A 286 27.30 9.58 -1.89
C GLN A 286 26.14 9.08 -2.75
N SER A 287 26.32 7.91 -3.40
CA SER A 287 25.28 7.28 -4.21
C SER A 287 24.03 6.98 -3.40
N LEU A 288 22.84 7.31 -3.94
CA LEU A 288 21.55 6.95 -3.38
C LEU A 288 21.05 5.56 -3.85
N ARG A 289 21.91 4.76 -4.47
CA ARG A 289 21.53 3.41 -4.91
C ARG A 289 21.01 2.59 -3.75
N GLY A 290 19.82 2.00 -3.92
CA GLY A 290 19.11 1.26 -2.86
C GLY A 290 18.13 2.10 -2.05
N LEU A 291 18.17 3.45 -2.14
CA LEU A 291 17.11 4.32 -1.65
C LEU A 291 15.99 4.38 -2.69
N SER A 292 14.74 4.26 -2.26
CA SER A 292 13.55 4.34 -3.13
C SER A 292 12.56 5.38 -2.63
N ILE A 293 11.70 5.85 -3.50
CA ILE A 293 10.52 6.62 -3.10
C ILE A 293 9.68 5.74 -2.18
N GLY A 294 9.19 6.31 -1.06
CA GLY A 294 8.51 5.57 0.00
C GLY A 294 9.45 4.97 1.04
N ALA A 295 10.77 5.06 0.88
CA ALA A 295 11.71 4.63 1.92
C ALA A 295 11.49 5.42 3.21
N PRO A 296 11.51 4.76 4.39
CA PRO A 296 11.26 5.43 5.66
C PRO A 296 12.36 6.44 6.01
N VAL A 297 11.95 7.49 6.71
CA VAL A 297 12.84 8.39 7.44
C VAL A 297 12.70 8.08 8.92
N ASP A 298 13.76 7.59 9.51
CA ASP A 298 13.79 7.06 10.86
C ASP A 298 14.55 7.98 11.83
N PHE A 299 14.08 8.07 13.06
CA PHE A 299 14.78 8.71 14.16
C PHE A 299 14.80 7.77 15.37
N HIS A 300 15.94 7.20 15.69
CA HIS A 300 16.12 6.25 16.80
C HIS A 300 15.13 5.05 16.77
N GLY A 301 14.79 4.52 15.60
CA GLY A 301 13.85 3.40 15.45
C GLY A 301 12.39 3.83 15.31
N VAL A 302 12.10 5.14 15.34
CA VAL A 302 10.76 5.68 15.10
C VAL A 302 10.70 6.28 13.71
N GLU A 303 9.82 5.79 12.86
CA GLU A 303 9.60 6.33 11.53
C GLU A 303 8.90 7.69 11.61
N LEU A 304 9.63 8.77 11.31
CA LEU A 304 9.12 10.14 11.31
C LEU A 304 8.60 10.61 9.96
N GLY A 305 8.91 9.91 8.87
CA GLY A 305 8.55 10.35 7.54
C GLY A 305 8.90 9.36 6.45
N GLN A 306 8.88 9.83 5.22
CA GLN A 306 9.21 9.04 4.04
C GLN A 306 9.88 9.88 2.95
N VAL A 307 10.64 9.22 2.09
CA VAL A 307 11.21 9.81 0.87
C VAL A 307 10.10 9.98 -0.16
N THR A 308 9.95 11.19 -0.72
CA THR A 308 8.91 11.49 -1.73
C THR A 308 9.47 11.71 -3.12
N ALA A 309 10.72 12.17 -3.25
CA ALA A 309 11.40 12.29 -4.53
C ALA A 309 12.91 12.06 -4.37
N ILE A 310 13.54 11.62 -5.45
CA ILE A 310 14.99 11.44 -5.55
C ILE A 310 15.39 12.08 -6.87
N ASP A 311 16.25 13.08 -6.79
CA ASP A 311 16.68 13.91 -7.89
C ASP A 311 18.20 14.03 -7.94
N LEU A 312 18.70 14.47 -9.07
CA LEU A 312 20.10 14.79 -9.29
C LEU A 312 20.21 16.29 -9.53
N ASP A 313 20.99 16.98 -8.70
CA ASP A 313 21.26 18.40 -8.85
C ASP A 313 22.68 18.61 -9.39
N PHE A 314 22.76 19.05 -10.66
CA PHE A 314 24.01 19.32 -11.31
C PHE A 314 24.34 20.80 -11.28
N ASN A 315 25.36 21.14 -10.50
CA ASN A 315 25.85 22.51 -10.45
C ASN A 315 26.83 22.78 -11.60
N VAL A 316 26.34 23.45 -12.65
CA VAL A 316 27.12 23.74 -13.88
C VAL A 316 28.37 24.57 -13.59
N ARG A 317 28.37 25.41 -12.54
CA ARG A 317 29.53 26.30 -12.22
C ARG A 317 30.66 25.55 -11.56
N THR A 318 30.38 24.60 -10.74
CA THR A 318 31.36 23.81 -9.97
C THR A 318 31.59 22.41 -10.56
N ALA A 319 30.85 22.04 -11.62
CA ALA A 319 30.81 20.70 -12.19
C ALA A 319 30.56 19.60 -11.12
N ASN A 320 29.87 19.95 -10.02
CA ASN A 320 29.54 19.03 -8.96
C ASN A 320 28.14 18.46 -9.16
N ILE A 321 28.00 17.17 -8.84
CA ILE A 321 26.74 16.43 -8.90
C ILE A 321 26.37 16.05 -7.47
N ASP A 322 25.27 16.61 -6.97
CA ASP A 322 24.72 16.27 -5.68
C ASP A 322 23.48 15.39 -5.86
N MET A 323 23.38 14.32 -5.10
CA MET A 323 22.18 13.51 -4.99
C MET A 323 21.22 14.16 -4.00
N VAL A 324 20.02 14.46 -4.43
CA VAL A 324 19.02 15.17 -3.64
C VAL A 324 17.85 14.27 -3.35
N ALA A 325 17.50 14.12 -2.07
CA ALA A 325 16.28 13.44 -1.63
C ALA A 325 15.31 14.48 -1.02
N THR A 326 14.09 14.47 -1.49
CA THR A 326 12.98 15.22 -0.88
C THR A 326 12.23 14.29 0.05
N LEU A 327 11.95 14.75 1.26
CA LEU A 327 11.35 13.97 2.34
C LEU A 327 10.12 14.70 2.86
N ASP A 328 9.08 13.95 3.17
CA ASP A 328 7.94 14.43 3.96
C ASP A 328 8.10 13.90 5.39
N LEU A 329 8.29 14.79 6.34
CA LEU A 329 8.40 14.51 7.77
C LEU A 329 7.08 14.83 8.47
N TYR A 330 6.70 14.04 9.44
CA TYR A 330 5.50 14.22 10.26
C TYR A 330 5.90 14.54 11.70
N PRO A 331 6.06 15.81 12.07
CA PRO A 331 6.52 16.20 13.41
C PRO A 331 5.59 15.74 14.54
N SER A 332 4.29 15.54 14.24
CA SER A 332 3.31 14.98 15.16
C SER A 332 3.68 13.60 15.71
N ARG A 333 4.52 12.83 14.98
CA ARG A 333 5.05 11.52 15.39
C ARG A 333 6.11 11.61 16.50
N LEU A 334 6.65 12.81 16.79
CA LEU A 334 7.56 13.04 17.91
C LEU A 334 6.88 12.88 19.29
N GLY A 335 5.58 12.61 19.30
CA GLY A 335 4.87 12.24 20.49
C GLY A 335 3.95 13.33 21.06
N ARG A 336 3.24 12.96 22.14
CA ARG A 336 2.21 13.82 22.72
C ARG A 336 2.76 15.15 23.22
N ARG A 337 3.89 15.15 23.93
CA ARG A 337 4.51 16.37 24.47
C ARG A 337 4.87 17.37 23.38
N TYR A 338 5.36 16.87 22.25
CA TYR A 338 5.64 17.71 21.08
C TYR A 338 4.37 18.36 20.54
N ARG A 339 3.31 17.58 20.35
CA ARG A 339 2.02 18.07 19.84
C ARG A 339 1.37 19.10 20.76
N GLU A 340 1.45 18.88 22.09
CA GLU A 340 0.92 19.80 23.10
C GLU A 340 1.68 21.15 23.13
N ALA A 341 3.00 21.12 22.89
CA ALA A 341 3.86 22.30 22.95
C ALA A 341 3.89 23.10 21.63
N LEU A 342 3.93 22.41 20.49
CA LEU A 342 4.24 23.01 19.18
C LEU A 342 3.16 22.73 18.11
N GLY A 343 2.12 22.00 18.44
CA GLY A 343 1.09 21.61 17.46
C GLY A 343 1.70 20.83 16.29
N ASN A 344 1.52 21.35 15.07
CA ASN A 344 2.07 20.73 13.85
C ASN A 344 3.53 21.08 13.59
N GLY A 345 4.13 21.97 14.39
CA GLY A 345 5.54 22.38 14.27
C GLY A 345 5.90 23.28 13.07
N ASP A 346 4.91 23.72 12.30
CA ASP A 346 5.06 24.61 11.14
C ASP A 346 5.20 26.10 11.52
N GLY A 347 4.94 26.42 12.78
CA GLY A 347 5.08 27.75 13.34
C GLY A 347 6.54 28.21 13.55
N ALA A 348 6.69 29.46 14.03
CA ALA A 348 8.00 30.05 14.34
C ALA A 348 8.76 29.25 15.40
N GLU A 349 8.07 28.64 16.35
CA GLU A 349 8.67 27.84 17.42
C GLU A 349 9.20 26.51 16.88
N GLY A 350 8.47 25.85 15.98
CA GLY A 350 8.95 24.63 15.31
C GLY A 350 10.21 24.87 14.50
N ARG A 351 10.28 26.01 13.79
CA ARG A 351 11.50 26.41 13.06
C ARG A 351 12.68 26.71 13.99
N ARG A 352 12.44 27.35 15.13
CA ARG A 352 13.49 27.57 16.16
C ARG A 352 14.01 26.25 16.72
N LEU A 353 13.10 25.33 17.07
CA LEU A 353 13.48 24.01 17.54
C LEU A 353 14.31 23.25 16.50
N LEU A 354 13.90 23.26 15.24
CA LEU A 354 14.67 22.62 14.16
C LEU A 354 16.08 23.23 14.04
N HIS A 355 16.19 24.56 14.09
CA HIS A 355 17.49 25.25 14.09
C HIS A 355 18.36 24.81 15.26
N GLN A 356 17.79 24.68 16.46
CA GLN A 356 18.49 24.21 17.65
C GLN A 356 18.94 22.77 17.49
N LEU A 357 18.07 21.87 17.07
CA LEU A 357 18.39 20.46 16.87
C LEU A 357 19.54 20.28 15.87
N VAL A 358 19.57 21.07 14.78
CA VAL A 358 20.67 21.06 13.82
C VAL A 358 21.97 21.63 14.41
N ALA A 359 21.86 22.65 15.24
CA ALA A 359 23.03 23.20 15.98
C ALA A 359 23.61 22.17 16.96
N ASP A 360 22.73 21.38 17.61
CA ASP A 360 23.11 20.30 18.53
C ASP A 360 23.60 19.03 17.80
N GLY A 361 23.64 19.05 16.46
CA GLY A 361 24.23 17.98 15.65
C GLY A 361 23.25 17.08 14.94
N LEU A 362 21.94 17.42 14.84
CA LEU A 362 20.99 16.66 14.04
C LEU A 362 21.42 16.61 12.58
N ARG A 363 21.60 15.42 12.03
CA ARG A 363 22.00 15.17 10.64
C ARG A 363 21.20 14.02 10.04
N GLY A 364 21.03 14.06 8.72
CA GLY A 364 20.56 12.91 7.95
C GLY A 364 21.73 12.03 7.54
N GLN A 365 21.56 10.73 7.67
CA GLN A 365 22.52 9.73 7.23
C GLN A 365 21.80 8.64 6.43
N LEU A 366 22.40 8.22 5.33
CA LEU A 366 21.90 7.07 4.56
C LEU A 366 22.37 5.77 5.21
N ARG A 367 21.44 4.91 5.66
CA ARG A 367 21.74 3.64 6.31
C ARG A 367 21.15 2.48 5.53
N THR A 368 21.79 1.31 5.62
CA THR A 368 21.29 0.07 5.04
C THR A 368 20.24 -0.54 5.96
N GLY A 369 19.01 -0.70 5.48
CA GLY A 369 17.91 -1.32 6.21
C GLY A 369 17.92 -2.84 6.08
N SER A 370 18.38 -3.35 4.93
CA SER A 370 18.50 -4.79 4.66
C SER A 370 19.76 -5.06 3.86
N VAL A 371 20.65 -5.86 4.41
CA VAL A 371 21.88 -6.28 3.72
C VAL A 371 21.56 -7.21 2.56
N LEU A 372 20.51 -8.03 2.69
CA LEU A 372 20.10 -9.00 1.67
C LEU A 372 19.56 -8.33 0.41
N THR A 373 18.72 -7.29 0.57
CA THR A 373 18.07 -6.60 -0.56
C THR A 373 18.82 -5.35 -1.00
N GLY A 374 19.80 -4.88 -0.23
CA GLY A 374 20.49 -3.62 -0.47
C GLY A 374 19.60 -2.38 -0.23
N GLN A 375 18.43 -2.54 0.36
CA GLN A 375 17.54 -1.42 0.65
C GLN A 375 18.16 -0.47 1.65
N ARG A 376 18.07 0.83 1.33
CA ARG A 376 18.53 1.93 2.19
C ARG A 376 17.35 2.75 2.67
N TYR A 377 17.57 3.43 3.79
CA TYR A 377 16.65 4.39 4.38
C TYR A 377 17.40 5.62 4.90
N VAL A 378 16.69 6.68 5.18
CA VAL A 378 17.29 7.89 5.77
C VAL A 378 17.14 7.82 7.29
N ALA A 379 18.25 7.81 8.00
CA ALA A 379 18.27 7.94 9.46
C ALA A 379 18.57 9.39 9.86
N LEU A 380 17.73 9.93 10.73
CA LEU A 380 18.02 11.17 11.46
C LEU A 380 18.70 10.78 12.77
N ASP A 381 19.82 11.42 13.08
CA ASP A 381 20.56 11.13 14.31
C ASP A 381 21.40 12.34 14.73
N PHE A 382 21.86 12.33 15.99
CA PHE A 382 22.74 13.37 16.50
C PHE A 382 24.20 13.01 16.31
N PHE A 383 24.93 13.90 15.66
CA PHE A 383 26.37 13.81 15.42
C PHE A 383 27.09 15.02 16.04
N PRO A 384 27.39 15.00 17.36
CA PRO A 384 27.96 16.15 18.05
C PRO A 384 29.33 16.59 17.52
N ARG A 385 30.07 15.67 16.87
CA ARG A 385 31.37 15.94 16.27
C ARG A 385 31.30 16.40 14.81
N ALA A 386 30.11 16.40 14.20
CA ALA A 386 29.94 16.87 12.84
C ALA A 386 30.18 18.39 12.76
N ARG A 387 30.71 18.86 11.63
CA ARG A 387 30.92 20.28 11.38
C ARG A 387 29.65 21.08 11.64
N ALA A 388 29.75 22.16 12.40
CA ALA A 388 28.62 23.05 12.64
C ALA A 388 28.10 23.65 11.32
N VAL A 389 26.81 23.52 11.07
CA VAL A 389 26.13 24.05 9.89
C VAL A 389 24.96 24.91 10.34
N ARG A 390 24.80 26.07 9.72
CA ARG A 390 23.61 26.91 9.88
C ARG A 390 22.64 26.59 8.76
N ILE A 391 21.38 26.34 9.10
CA ILE A 391 20.31 26.10 8.13
C ILE A 391 19.46 27.37 7.97
N ASP A 392 18.97 27.59 6.77
CA ASP A 392 17.97 28.61 6.48
C ASP A 392 16.57 27.99 6.64
N THR A 393 15.94 28.27 7.78
CA THR A 393 14.60 27.78 8.09
C THR A 393 13.48 28.58 7.42
N GLN A 394 13.80 29.67 6.71
CA GLN A 394 12.85 30.44 5.90
C GLN A 394 12.68 29.87 4.49
N ARG A 395 13.64 29.07 4.05
CA ARG A 395 13.58 28.41 2.74
C ARG A 395 12.53 27.29 2.76
N THR A 396 11.77 27.18 1.68
CA THR A 396 10.80 26.09 1.52
C THR A 396 11.09 25.37 0.20
N PRO A 397 11.43 24.08 0.24
CA PRO A 397 11.65 23.22 1.42
C PRO A 397 12.93 23.59 2.19
N VAL A 398 12.92 23.33 3.50
CA VAL A 398 14.10 23.50 4.36
C VAL A 398 15.13 22.43 4.00
N GLU A 399 16.41 22.81 3.90
CA GLU A 399 17.51 21.89 3.65
C GLU A 399 18.13 21.42 4.96
N LEU A 400 18.07 20.10 5.22
CA LEU A 400 18.72 19.48 6.38
C LEU A 400 20.09 18.95 6.01
N PRO A 401 21.11 19.20 6.85
CA PRO A 401 22.47 18.72 6.59
C PRO A 401 22.58 17.20 6.76
N THR A 402 23.48 16.62 5.97
CA THR A 402 23.75 15.16 5.97
C THR A 402 25.17 14.86 6.41
N VAL A 403 25.39 13.61 6.80
CA VAL A 403 26.72 13.04 7.04
C VAL A 403 26.86 11.74 6.24
N PRO A 404 28.07 11.41 5.76
CA PRO A 404 28.30 10.15 5.06
C PRO A 404 28.09 8.95 5.99
N ASN A 405 27.91 7.77 5.40
CA ASN A 405 27.83 6.53 6.18
C ASN A 405 29.25 6.11 6.61
N THR A 406 29.46 5.99 7.92
CA THR A 406 30.76 5.62 8.50
C THR A 406 31.29 4.27 7.98
N LEU A 407 30.42 3.36 7.56
CA LEU A 407 30.85 2.07 7.02
C LEU A 407 31.47 2.20 5.62
N GLU A 408 30.90 3.04 4.75
CA GLU A 408 31.46 3.34 3.42
C GLU A 408 32.79 4.12 3.57
N GLU A 409 32.85 5.06 4.49
CA GLU A 409 34.05 5.82 4.79
C GLU A 409 35.19 4.92 5.32
N LEU A 410 34.86 3.93 6.16
CA LEU A 410 35.81 2.90 6.61
C LEU A 410 36.27 2.00 5.46
N GLN A 411 35.41 1.62 4.55
CA GLN A 411 35.78 0.84 3.35
C GLN A 411 36.74 1.64 2.46
N ASP A 412 36.47 2.91 2.22
CA ASP A 412 37.32 3.79 1.42
C ASP A 412 38.67 4.02 2.12
N GLN A 413 38.67 4.19 3.45
CA GLN A 413 39.90 4.30 4.24
C GLN A 413 40.70 2.99 4.20
N LEU A 414 40.05 1.83 4.36
CA LEU A 414 40.70 0.52 4.22
C LEU A 414 41.27 0.31 2.82
N ALA A 415 40.50 0.65 1.79
CA ALA A 415 40.98 0.58 0.40
C ALA A 415 42.18 1.50 0.17
N SER A 416 42.18 2.70 0.77
CA SER A 416 43.31 3.62 0.71
C SER A 416 44.54 3.12 1.48
N ILE A 417 44.36 2.43 2.62
CA ILE A 417 45.43 1.79 3.38
C ILE A 417 46.02 0.62 2.59
N VAL A 418 45.15 -0.24 2.02
CA VAL A 418 45.61 -1.36 1.16
C VAL A 418 46.42 -0.81 -0.02
N LYS A 419 45.93 0.24 -0.68
CA LYS A 419 46.66 0.87 -1.78
C LYS A 419 47.99 1.47 -1.34
N LYS A 420 48.05 2.11 -0.18
CA LYS A 420 49.33 2.62 0.40
C LYS A 420 50.25 1.49 0.80
N LEU A 421 49.77 0.34 1.22
CA LEU A 421 50.56 -0.87 1.47
C LEU A 421 51.10 -1.48 0.18
N ASP A 422 50.31 -1.44 -0.88
CA ASP A 422 50.72 -1.91 -2.23
C ASP A 422 51.82 -1.00 -2.84
N ASP A 423 51.79 0.31 -2.50
CA ASP A 423 52.81 1.28 -2.91
C ASP A 423 54.11 1.14 -2.10
N VAL A 424 54.15 0.38 -1.02
CA VAL A 424 55.38 0.11 -0.26
C VAL A 424 56.27 -0.91 -1.02
N PRO A 425 57.46 -0.52 -1.44
CA PRO A 425 58.32 -1.39 -2.25
C PRO A 425 58.97 -2.47 -1.41
N PHE A 426 58.17 -3.42 -0.91
CA PHE A 426 58.63 -4.57 -0.10
C PHE A 426 59.75 -5.38 -0.79
N ASP A 427 59.67 -5.52 -2.12
CA ASP A 427 60.68 -6.19 -2.92
C ASP A 427 62.01 -5.43 -2.94
N GLU A 428 61.97 -4.10 -2.86
CA GLU A 428 63.17 -3.25 -2.77
C GLU A 428 63.77 -3.30 -1.38
N ILE A 429 62.92 -3.25 -0.35
CA ILE A 429 63.32 -3.44 1.06
C ILE A 429 63.92 -4.81 1.26
N GLY A 430 63.27 -5.86 0.73
CA GLY A 430 63.81 -7.24 0.79
C GLY A 430 65.13 -7.40 0.09
N ARG A 431 65.28 -6.83 -1.10
CA ARG A 431 66.56 -6.86 -1.84
C ARG A 431 67.64 -6.04 -1.15
N ASN A 432 67.31 -4.90 -0.55
CA ASN A 432 68.28 -4.09 0.20
C ASN A 432 68.70 -4.78 1.51
N LEU A 433 67.77 -5.45 2.19
CA LEU A 433 68.07 -6.29 3.37
C LEU A 433 68.93 -7.51 3.01
N ASP A 434 68.62 -8.17 1.90
CA ASP A 434 69.44 -9.31 1.39
C ASP A 434 70.89 -8.86 1.01
N LYS A 435 70.98 -7.69 0.35
CA LYS A 435 72.26 -7.06 0.06
C LYS A 435 73.02 -6.67 1.33
N ALA A 436 72.34 -6.10 2.32
CA ALA A 436 72.94 -5.73 3.61
C ALA A 436 73.44 -6.98 4.36
N LEU A 437 72.63 -8.05 4.37
CA LEU A 437 73.01 -9.32 5.00
C LEU A 437 74.19 -9.99 4.28
N ARG A 438 74.21 -10.00 2.93
CA ARG A 438 75.36 -10.53 2.14
C ARG A 438 76.59 -9.72 2.31
N ASN A 439 76.47 -8.39 2.34
CA ASN A 439 77.61 -7.51 2.61
C ASN A 439 78.12 -7.71 4.05
N SER A 440 77.25 -7.89 5.01
CA SER A 440 77.62 -8.20 6.39
C SER A 440 78.31 -9.60 6.47
N ALA A 441 77.76 -10.60 5.78
CA ALA A 441 78.39 -11.94 5.71
C ALA A 441 79.78 -11.92 5.06
N SER A 442 79.93 -11.09 3.98
CA SER A 442 81.22 -10.92 3.32
C SER A 442 82.22 -10.13 4.17
N LEU A 443 81.76 -9.23 4.98
CA LEU A 443 82.57 -8.54 6.00
C LEU A 443 82.99 -9.51 7.12
N PHE A 444 82.11 -10.41 7.57
CA PHE A 444 82.42 -11.44 8.56
C PHE A 444 83.49 -12.43 8.03
N GLN A 445 83.39 -12.89 6.76
CA GLN A 445 84.36 -13.72 6.13
C GLN A 445 85.72 -13.06 5.97
N LYS A 446 85.80 -11.77 5.82
CA LYS A 446 87.05 -11.00 5.78
C LYS A 446 87.64 -10.74 7.17
N ILE A 447 86.81 -10.71 8.21
CA ILE A 447 87.20 -10.47 9.59
C ILE A 447 87.69 -11.77 10.26
N ASP A 448 87.18 -12.94 9.81
CA ASP A 448 87.51 -14.24 10.35
C ASP A 448 88.99 -14.65 10.10
N ASN A 449 89.69 -13.95 9.21
CA ASN A 449 91.06 -14.21 8.87
C ASN A 449 92.11 -13.36 9.55
N GLU A 450 91.79 -12.28 10.29
CA GLU A 450 92.85 -11.37 10.79
C GLU A 450 92.68 -10.77 12.20
N LEU A 451 91.55 -10.88 12.90
CA LEU A 451 91.36 -10.16 14.18
C LEU A 451 90.48 -10.91 15.21
N VAL A 452 91.07 -11.58 16.14
CA VAL A 452 90.53 -12.11 17.40
C VAL A 452 91.13 -11.28 18.53
N PRO A 453 90.50 -10.88 19.56
CA PRO A 453 89.28 -11.06 20.34
C PRO A 453 88.46 -9.79 20.70
N GLU A 454 88.87 -8.63 20.22
CA GLU A 454 88.14 -7.36 20.60
C GLU A 454 86.80 -7.18 19.89
N THR A 455 86.61 -7.94 18.83
CA THR A 455 85.37 -7.87 18.02
C THR A 455 84.18 -8.60 18.65
N ARG A 456 84.38 -9.56 19.58
CA ARG A 456 83.25 -10.20 20.29
C ARG A 456 82.53 -9.21 21.20
N ALA A 457 83.24 -8.32 21.88
CA ALA A 457 82.62 -7.33 22.76
C ALA A 457 81.86 -6.26 21.99
N ALA A 458 82.32 -5.88 20.77
CA ALA A 458 81.63 -4.93 19.89
C ALA A 458 80.38 -5.53 19.26
N LEU A 459 80.43 -6.85 18.90
CA LEU A 459 79.27 -7.56 18.34
C LEU A 459 78.16 -7.72 19.38
N GLU A 460 78.54 -8.10 20.64
CA GLU A 460 77.58 -8.15 21.75
C GLU A 460 77.03 -6.79 22.15
N ALA A 461 77.80 -5.72 21.99
CA ALA A 461 77.31 -4.35 22.19
C ALA A 461 76.37 -3.90 21.06
N ALA A 462 76.67 -4.24 19.80
CA ALA A 462 75.77 -3.97 18.67
C ALA A 462 74.45 -4.78 18.77
N GLN A 463 74.54 -6.07 19.17
CA GLN A 463 73.37 -6.88 19.42
C GLN A 463 72.53 -6.35 20.56
N ARG A 464 73.14 -5.91 21.67
CA ARG A 464 72.40 -5.25 22.77
C ARG A 464 71.81 -3.90 22.36
N SER A 465 72.45 -3.17 21.48
CA SER A 465 71.92 -1.91 20.93
C SER A 465 70.76 -2.17 19.96
N PHE A 466 70.81 -3.23 19.19
CA PHE A 466 69.72 -3.67 18.31
C PHE A 466 68.52 -4.18 19.10
N ASP A 467 68.76 -4.97 20.16
CA ASP A 467 67.71 -5.48 21.06
C ASP A 467 67.09 -4.29 21.86
N ALA A 468 67.87 -3.31 22.27
CA ALA A 468 67.40 -2.12 22.92
C ALA A 468 66.63 -1.19 21.96
N ALA A 469 67.04 -1.10 20.69
CA ALA A 469 66.29 -0.34 19.66
C ALA A 469 64.97 -1.07 19.31
N ASN A 470 65.01 -2.40 19.23
CA ASN A 470 63.78 -3.22 19.01
C ASN A 470 62.86 -3.18 20.24
N ALA A 471 63.43 -3.14 21.46
CA ALA A 471 62.67 -2.98 22.70
C ALA A 471 62.11 -1.57 22.87
N THR A 472 62.78 -0.51 22.37
CA THR A 472 62.27 0.87 22.37
C THR A 472 61.24 1.11 21.27
N LEU A 473 61.37 0.46 20.14
CA LEU A 473 60.35 0.45 19.09
C LEU A 473 59.10 -0.35 19.48
N ALA A 474 59.24 -1.28 20.44
CA ALA A 474 58.15 -2.12 20.95
C ALA A 474 57.39 -1.48 22.15
N LYS A 475 57.88 -0.39 22.75
CA LYS A 475 57.36 -0.02 24.07
C LYS A 475 56.63 1.30 24.21
N ASP A 476 56.69 2.27 23.33
CA ASP A 476 56.02 3.53 23.58
C ASP A 476 55.49 4.25 22.33
N SER A 477 54.46 3.70 21.74
CA SER A 477 53.51 4.50 20.96
C SER A 477 52.10 3.90 21.06
N PRO A 478 51.12 4.64 21.62
CA PRO A 478 49.73 4.18 21.67
C PRO A 478 49.16 3.84 20.29
N LEU A 479 49.75 4.44 19.24
CA LEU A 479 49.35 4.17 17.86
C LEU A 479 49.72 2.79 17.34
N GLN A 480 50.82 2.18 17.85
CA GLN A 480 51.24 0.86 17.42
C GLN A 480 50.47 -0.28 18.12
N SER A 481 50.12 -0.08 19.40
CA SER A 481 49.26 -1.04 20.11
C SER A 481 47.84 -1.10 19.47
N ASP A 482 47.30 0.06 19.12
CA ASP A 482 45.98 0.16 18.50
C ASP A 482 45.97 -0.44 17.09
N VAL A 483 47.03 -0.25 16.30
CA VAL A 483 47.20 -0.87 14.98
C VAL A 483 47.38 -2.39 15.09
N HIS A 484 48.19 -2.86 16.04
CA HIS A 484 48.32 -4.30 16.28
C HIS A 484 47.05 -4.96 16.81
N GLN A 485 46.33 -4.26 17.67
CA GLN A 485 45.03 -4.73 18.16
C GLN A 485 43.99 -4.76 17.04
N ALA A 486 43.90 -3.72 16.23
CA ALA A 486 43.00 -3.63 15.07
C ALA A 486 43.34 -4.71 14.01
N LEU A 487 44.65 -4.94 13.74
CA LEU A 487 45.07 -6.00 12.81
C LEU A 487 44.78 -7.43 13.36
N ASN A 488 44.88 -7.62 14.66
CA ASN A 488 44.53 -8.90 15.29
C ASN A 488 43.03 -9.13 15.31
N GLU A 489 42.21 -8.07 15.53
CA GLU A 489 40.77 -8.14 15.43
C GLU A 489 40.30 -8.35 13.98
N LEU A 490 40.92 -7.65 13.02
CA LEU A 490 40.65 -7.87 11.60
C LEU A 490 41.02 -9.29 11.16
N ARG A 491 42.19 -9.81 11.61
CA ARG A 491 42.56 -11.22 11.36
C ARG A 491 41.56 -12.21 11.94
N ARG A 492 41.07 -11.97 13.16
CA ARG A 492 40.03 -12.81 13.79
C ARG A 492 38.74 -12.75 13.02
N THR A 493 38.32 -11.53 12.60
CA THR A 493 37.11 -11.35 11.83
C THR A 493 37.18 -11.99 10.44
N LEU A 494 38.32 -11.83 9.74
CA LEU A 494 38.54 -12.47 8.45
C LEU A 494 38.64 -14.00 8.57
N ALA A 495 39.24 -14.53 9.64
CA ALA A 495 39.26 -15.95 9.91
C ALA A 495 37.84 -16.51 10.20
N SER A 496 37.02 -15.75 10.94
CA SER A 496 35.64 -16.15 11.21
C SER A 496 34.76 -16.07 9.96
N LEU A 497 34.98 -15.07 9.10
CA LEU A 497 34.32 -14.98 7.78
C LEU A 497 34.78 -16.10 6.84
N GLY A 498 36.08 -16.43 6.84
CA GLY A 498 36.61 -17.55 6.09
C GLY A 498 35.98 -18.89 6.52
N SER A 499 35.88 -19.11 7.83
CA SER A 499 35.26 -20.33 8.38
C SER A 499 33.75 -20.37 8.10
N LEU A 500 33.07 -19.20 8.11
CA LEU A 500 31.65 -19.09 7.73
C LEU A 500 31.48 -19.38 6.23
N SER A 501 32.34 -18.82 5.38
CA SER A 501 32.29 -19.07 3.93
C SER A 501 32.54 -20.56 3.62
N GLU A 502 33.51 -21.17 4.27
CA GLU A 502 33.81 -22.62 4.12
C GLU A 502 32.67 -23.50 4.66
N TYR A 503 32.07 -23.10 5.77
CA TYR A 503 30.88 -23.76 6.31
C TYR A 503 29.69 -23.68 5.35
N LEU A 504 29.40 -22.47 4.79
CA LEU A 504 28.33 -22.28 3.83
C LEU A 504 28.58 -23.00 2.49
N GLN A 505 29.83 -23.11 2.05
CA GLN A 505 30.18 -23.94 0.88
C GLN A 505 29.94 -25.42 1.11
N ARG A 506 30.18 -25.91 2.32
CA ARG A 506 29.95 -27.32 2.69
C ARG A 506 28.49 -27.60 3.07
N HIS A 507 27.76 -26.60 3.50
CA HIS A 507 26.39 -26.72 4.01
C HIS A 507 25.48 -25.60 3.44
N PRO A 508 25.20 -25.57 2.13
CA PRO A 508 24.38 -24.54 1.52
C PRO A 508 22.95 -24.54 2.08
N GLU A 509 22.48 -25.65 2.60
CA GLU A 509 21.18 -25.79 3.25
C GLU A 509 21.05 -24.98 4.54
N SER A 510 22.15 -24.60 5.19
CA SER A 510 22.15 -23.80 6.42
C SER A 510 21.68 -22.35 6.21
N LEU A 511 21.68 -21.85 4.98
CA LEU A 511 21.10 -20.55 4.60
C LEU A 511 19.57 -20.55 4.71
N LEU A 512 18.92 -21.71 4.58
CA LEU A 512 17.47 -21.85 4.61
C LEU A 512 16.94 -22.29 5.97
N TRP A 513 17.73 -23.07 6.72
CA TRP A 513 17.26 -23.76 7.93
C TRP A 513 18.03 -23.42 9.21
N GLY A 514 19.07 -22.56 9.12
CA GLY A 514 19.93 -22.26 10.25
C GLY A 514 20.89 -23.43 10.63
N LYS A 515 21.77 -23.17 11.59
CA LYS A 515 22.68 -24.19 12.11
C LYS A 515 21.91 -25.17 13.02
N PRO A 516 21.96 -26.49 12.80
CA PRO A 516 21.33 -27.43 13.71
C PRO A 516 21.99 -27.36 15.07
N ASP A 517 21.18 -27.14 16.13
CA ASP A 517 21.65 -27.23 17.50
C ASP A 517 22.22 -28.65 17.77
N ARG A 518 23.46 -28.71 18.13
CA ARG A 518 24.05 -29.93 18.69
C ARG A 518 23.65 -29.99 20.16
N ASN A 519 22.78 -30.94 20.49
CA ASN A 519 22.69 -31.48 21.84
C ASN A 519 24.01 -32.17 22.24
#